data_213093c8d2a8239f37273269b1dc7931
#
_entry.id   213093c8d2a8239f37273269b1dc7931
#
_cell.length_a   1.000
_cell.length_b   1.000
_cell.length_c   1.000
_cell.angle_alpha   90.00
_cell.angle_beta   90.00
_cell.angle_gamma   90.00
#
_symmetry.space_group_name_H-M   'P 1'
#
loop_
_entity.id
_entity.type
_entity.pdbx_description
1 polymer ?
#
loop_
_entity_poly.entity_id
_entity_poly.type
_entity_poly.pdbx_seq_one_letter_code
_entity_poly.pdbx_strand_id
1 'polypeptide(L)'
;VPDVLDPLGPGAPVLVAGGRVTGQAVAAVLTRFGATPTVCDDDPVMLRPHAERGLPTVSSSDAVQQITGYALVVASPGFSPAIPLLAAAAAAGVPIWGDVELAWRLDAAGCYGPPRSWLVVTGTNGKTTTTSMLHAMLIAGGRRAVLCGNIGSAVLDVLDEPAELLAVELSSFQLHWAPSLRPEAGAVLNIAEDHLDWHATMAEYTAAKARVLTGGVAVAGLDDSRAAALLDGSPAQVRVGFRLGEPAAGELGVRDAHLVDRAFSDDLTLLPVASIPVPGPVGVLDALAAAALARSVGVPAGAIADAVTSFRVG
;
A
#
# COMPACT_ATOMS: atom_id res chain seq x y z
N VAL A 1 25.89 -0.68 -0.12
CA VAL A 1 24.42 -0.52 -0.06
C VAL A 1 23.99 -1.19 1.24
N PRO A 2 23.34 -0.50 2.19
CA PRO A 2 22.78 -1.18 3.36
C PRO A 2 21.94 -2.33 2.85
N ASP A 3 22.05 -3.50 3.49
CA ASP A 3 21.25 -4.65 3.13
C ASP A 3 19.77 -4.27 3.29
N VAL A 4 19.00 -4.36 2.20
CA VAL A 4 17.57 -4.01 2.20
C VAL A 4 16.81 -4.79 3.28
N LEU A 5 17.34 -5.96 3.67
CA LEU A 5 16.75 -6.84 4.68
C LEU A 5 17.28 -6.60 6.10
N ASP A 6 18.32 -5.77 6.30
CA ASP A 6 18.80 -5.48 7.67
C ASP A 6 17.67 -4.88 8.54
N PRO A 7 17.41 -5.43 9.75
CA PRO A 7 18.17 -6.45 10.50
C PRO A 7 17.70 -7.91 10.29
N LEU A 8 16.91 -8.21 9.27
CA LEU A 8 16.39 -9.55 9.01
C LEU A 8 17.46 -10.42 8.35
N GLY A 9 17.91 -11.44 9.04
CA GLY A 9 18.89 -12.42 8.54
C GLY A 9 18.68 -13.81 9.13
N PRO A 10 19.45 -14.82 8.70
CA PRO A 10 19.36 -16.17 9.26
C PRO A 10 19.62 -16.17 10.78
N GLY A 11 18.71 -16.77 11.54
CA GLY A 11 18.75 -16.81 12.99
C GLY A 11 18.34 -15.51 13.70
N ALA A 12 17.97 -14.43 12.97
CA ALA A 12 17.53 -13.19 13.59
C ALA A 12 16.30 -13.40 14.48
N PRO A 13 16.34 -13.03 15.78
CA PRO A 13 15.18 -13.11 16.64
C PRO A 13 14.18 -12.00 16.29
N VAL A 14 12.99 -12.36 15.86
CA VAL A 14 11.96 -11.41 15.42
C VAL A 14 10.71 -11.58 16.27
N LEU A 15 10.22 -10.49 16.85
CA LEU A 15 8.94 -10.46 17.54
C LEU A 15 7.81 -10.16 16.53
N VAL A 16 6.83 -11.04 16.45
CA VAL A 16 5.61 -10.83 15.65
C VAL A 16 4.51 -10.36 16.57
N ALA A 17 4.18 -9.08 16.54
CA ALA A 17 3.13 -8.49 17.37
C ALA A 17 1.75 -8.68 16.73
N GLY A 18 0.93 -9.53 17.37
CA GLY A 18 -0.40 -9.98 16.94
C GLY A 18 -0.39 -11.39 16.34
N GLY A 19 -1.19 -12.29 16.92
CA GLY A 19 -1.27 -13.71 16.56
C GLY A 19 -2.33 -14.06 15.50
N ARG A 20 -3.09 -13.07 14.98
CA ARG A 20 -4.19 -13.29 14.02
C ARG A 20 -3.65 -13.54 12.61
N VAL A 21 -4.51 -13.37 11.61
CA VAL A 21 -4.22 -13.68 10.18
C VAL A 21 -2.89 -13.06 9.71
N THR A 22 -2.67 -11.77 9.94
CA THR A 22 -1.43 -11.10 9.57
C THR A 22 -0.20 -11.73 10.25
N GLY A 23 -0.31 -11.99 11.58
CA GLY A 23 0.79 -12.61 12.32
C GLY A 23 1.11 -14.02 11.86
N GLN A 24 0.11 -14.79 11.42
CA GLN A 24 0.33 -16.12 10.84
C GLN A 24 1.12 -16.04 9.52
N ALA A 25 0.74 -15.15 8.62
CA ALA A 25 1.45 -14.93 7.36
C ALA A 25 2.89 -14.45 7.61
N VAL A 26 3.06 -13.45 8.48
CA VAL A 26 4.38 -12.93 8.86
C VAL A 26 5.28 -14.01 9.45
N ALA A 27 4.79 -14.77 10.43
CA ALA A 27 5.58 -15.84 11.08
C ALA A 27 6.01 -16.94 10.09
N ALA A 28 5.12 -17.31 9.15
CA ALA A 28 5.42 -18.29 8.11
C ALA A 28 6.53 -17.79 7.17
N VAL A 29 6.43 -16.54 6.72
CA VAL A 29 7.43 -15.91 5.85
C VAL A 29 8.77 -15.80 6.58
N LEU A 30 8.80 -15.29 7.81
CA LEU A 30 10.03 -15.19 8.60
C LEU A 30 10.73 -16.53 8.79
N THR A 31 9.97 -17.58 9.10
CA THR A 31 10.51 -18.95 9.24
C THR A 31 11.11 -19.43 7.92
N ARG A 32 10.43 -19.18 6.78
CA ARG A 32 10.93 -19.55 5.44
C ARG A 32 12.27 -18.89 5.13
N PHE A 33 12.48 -17.65 5.58
CA PHE A 33 13.75 -16.92 5.40
C PHE A 33 14.78 -17.17 6.49
N GLY A 34 14.53 -18.15 7.37
CA GLY A 34 15.50 -18.61 8.36
C GLY A 34 15.61 -17.72 9.61
N ALA A 35 14.74 -16.73 9.78
CA ALA A 35 14.61 -16.00 11.03
C ALA A 35 13.93 -16.84 12.11
N THR A 36 14.04 -16.43 13.37
CA THR A 36 13.42 -17.09 14.53
C THR A 36 12.26 -16.24 15.07
N PRO A 37 11.03 -16.40 14.54
CA PRO A 37 9.89 -15.62 15.01
C PRO A 37 9.41 -16.11 16.38
N THR A 38 9.11 -15.15 17.26
CA THR A 38 8.32 -15.34 18.49
C THR A 38 7.03 -14.57 18.34
N VAL A 39 5.89 -15.24 18.50
CA VAL A 39 4.57 -14.60 18.33
C VAL A 39 4.04 -14.08 19.66
N CYS A 40 3.67 -12.80 19.66
CA CYS A 40 3.17 -12.08 20.82
C CYS A 40 1.68 -11.76 20.67
N ASP A 41 0.87 -12.17 21.59
CA ASP A 41 -0.54 -11.78 21.73
C ASP A 41 -0.99 -11.97 23.19
N ASP A 42 -1.95 -11.17 23.66
CA ASP A 42 -2.49 -11.33 25.03
C ASP A 42 -3.69 -12.28 25.06
N ASP A 43 -4.22 -12.67 23.89
CA ASP A 43 -5.25 -13.69 23.78
C ASP A 43 -4.62 -15.08 23.53
N PRO A 44 -4.69 -16.02 24.51
CA PRO A 44 -4.12 -17.36 24.36
C PRO A 44 -4.74 -18.16 23.19
N VAL A 45 -5.95 -17.81 22.77
CA VAL A 45 -6.60 -18.45 21.62
C VAL A 45 -5.87 -18.11 20.34
N MET A 46 -5.35 -16.88 20.22
CA MET A 46 -4.57 -16.43 19.08
C MET A 46 -3.16 -17.04 19.06
N LEU A 47 -2.60 -17.37 20.21
CA LEU A 47 -1.26 -17.99 20.32
C LEU A 47 -1.26 -19.50 20.03
N ARG A 48 -2.36 -20.19 20.32
CA ARG A 48 -2.43 -21.67 20.21
C ARG A 48 -2.01 -22.20 18.84
N PRO A 49 -2.48 -21.67 17.69
CA PRO A 49 -2.08 -22.18 16.37
C PRO A 49 -0.59 -22.06 16.09
N HIS A 50 0.07 -21.08 16.69
CA HIS A 50 1.52 -20.86 16.56
C HIS A 50 2.29 -21.84 17.42
N ALA A 51 1.87 -22.04 18.68
CA ALA A 51 2.48 -23.01 19.59
C ALA A 51 2.36 -24.45 19.07
N GLU A 52 1.22 -24.82 18.48
CA GLU A 52 1.02 -26.14 17.84
C GLU A 52 1.96 -26.36 16.64
N ARG A 53 2.43 -25.29 15.99
CA ARG A 53 3.44 -25.34 14.93
C ARG A 53 4.88 -25.29 15.46
N GLY A 54 5.07 -25.27 16.79
CA GLY A 54 6.36 -25.26 17.44
C GLY A 54 7.02 -23.88 17.53
N LEU A 55 6.27 -22.79 17.26
CA LEU A 55 6.79 -21.45 17.39
C LEU A 55 6.74 -20.98 18.86
N PRO A 56 7.77 -20.29 19.37
CA PRO A 56 7.72 -19.60 20.64
C PRO A 56 6.56 -18.58 20.67
N THR A 57 5.89 -18.52 21.81
CA THR A 57 4.79 -17.56 22.04
C THR A 57 5.03 -16.83 23.35
N VAL A 58 4.59 -15.58 23.43
CA VAL A 58 4.83 -14.71 24.58
C VAL A 58 3.66 -13.74 24.77
N SER A 59 3.40 -13.33 26.02
CA SER A 59 2.47 -12.23 26.33
C SER A 59 3.11 -10.87 26.00
N SER A 60 2.28 -9.82 25.83
CA SER A 60 2.80 -8.46 25.62
C SER A 60 3.65 -7.98 26.78
N SER A 61 3.30 -8.32 28.02
CA SER A 61 4.06 -7.93 29.22
C SER A 61 5.45 -8.57 29.28
N ASP A 62 5.56 -9.85 28.93
CA ASP A 62 6.83 -10.55 28.91
C ASP A 62 7.69 -10.11 27.71
N ALA A 63 7.07 -9.85 26.56
CA ALA A 63 7.75 -9.31 25.39
C ALA A 63 8.39 -7.94 25.65
N VAL A 64 7.71 -7.05 26.38
CA VAL A 64 8.27 -5.76 26.81
C VAL A 64 9.54 -5.95 27.64
N GLN A 65 9.57 -6.92 28.58
CA GLN A 65 10.75 -7.19 29.41
C GLN A 65 11.95 -7.72 28.60
N GLN A 66 11.67 -8.38 27.47
CA GLN A 66 12.67 -9.03 26.62
C GLN A 66 12.95 -8.23 25.33
N ILE A 67 12.44 -7.01 25.21
CA ILE A 67 12.40 -6.28 23.93
C ILE A 67 13.75 -6.09 23.27
N THR A 68 14.80 -5.86 24.06
CA THR A 68 16.18 -5.70 23.58
C THR A 68 16.81 -7.00 23.05
N GLY A 69 16.19 -8.13 23.28
CA GLY A 69 16.61 -9.42 22.73
C GLY A 69 16.15 -9.66 21.29
N TYR A 70 15.25 -8.83 20.77
CA TYR A 70 14.77 -8.93 19.40
C TYR A 70 15.54 -7.98 18.47
N ALA A 71 15.88 -8.46 17.29
CA ALA A 71 16.50 -7.66 16.24
C ALA A 71 15.46 -6.80 15.50
N LEU A 72 14.19 -7.25 15.48
CA LEU A 72 13.10 -6.63 14.75
C LEU A 72 11.77 -6.94 15.43
N VAL A 73 10.84 -5.99 15.41
CA VAL A 73 9.42 -6.22 15.68
C VAL A 73 8.65 -6.09 14.37
N VAL A 74 7.83 -7.09 14.02
CA VAL A 74 6.86 -6.97 12.92
C VAL A 74 5.46 -6.84 13.51
N ALA A 75 4.87 -5.65 13.37
CA ALA A 75 3.60 -5.29 13.98
C ALA A 75 2.43 -5.49 13.02
N SER A 76 1.34 -6.06 13.52
CA SER A 76 0.06 -6.04 12.80
C SER A 76 -0.42 -4.59 12.63
N PRO A 77 -0.97 -4.21 11.45
CA PRO A 77 -1.28 -2.82 11.13
C PRO A 77 -2.28 -2.15 12.07
N GLY A 78 -3.15 -2.93 12.72
CA GLY A 78 -4.11 -2.41 13.70
C GLY A 78 -3.52 -1.89 15.00
N PHE A 79 -2.27 -2.22 15.32
CA PHE A 79 -1.64 -1.76 16.56
C PHE A 79 -1.13 -0.32 16.43
N SER A 80 -1.66 0.54 17.31
CA SER A 80 -1.19 1.92 17.43
C SER A 80 0.26 1.99 17.95
N PRO A 81 1.08 2.95 17.50
CA PRO A 81 2.42 3.19 18.03
C PRO A 81 2.47 3.41 19.55
N ALA A 82 1.35 3.86 20.13
CA ALA A 82 1.24 4.19 21.54
C ALA A 82 1.06 2.97 22.47
N ILE A 83 0.84 1.75 21.95
CA ILE A 83 0.74 0.59 22.84
C ILE A 83 2.07 0.32 23.54
N PRO A 84 2.05 -0.16 24.81
CA PRO A 84 3.27 -0.34 25.60
C PRO A 84 4.38 -1.12 24.90
N LEU A 85 4.02 -2.18 24.17
CA LEU A 85 4.97 -3.04 23.45
C LEU A 85 5.74 -2.27 22.37
N LEU A 86 5.03 -1.55 21.50
CA LEU A 86 5.66 -0.82 20.39
C LEU A 86 6.38 0.44 20.89
N ALA A 87 5.86 1.09 21.92
CA ALA A 87 6.55 2.19 22.59
C ALA A 87 7.88 1.72 23.23
N ALA A 88 7.90 0.54 23.88
CA ALA A 88 9.11 -0.04 24.44
C ALA A 88 10.13 -0.41 23.35
N ALA A 89 9.69 -0.98 22.22
CA ALA A 89 10.56 -1.29 21.09
C ALA A 89 11.21 -0.01 20.53
N ALA A 90 10.42 1.03 20.30
CA ALA A 90 10.91 2.32 19.82
C ALA A 90 11.90 2.95 20.79
N ALA A 91 11.61 2.96 22.11
CA ALA A 91 12.52 3.47 23.14
C ALA A 91 13.83 2.69 23.24
N ALA A 92 13.80 1.39 22.95
CA ALA A 92 14.99 0.53 22.93
C ALA A 92 15.78 0.61 21.60
N GLY A 93 15.29 1.36 20.61
CA GLY A 93 15.89 1.44 19.28
C GLY A 93 15.72 0.18 18.43
N VAL A 94 14.80 -0.72 18.79
CA VAL A 94 14.47 -1.91 18.01
C VAL A 94 13.59 -1.49 16.83
N PRO A 95 13.99 -1.79 15.57
CA PRO A 95 13.18 -1.45 14.39
C PRO A 95 11.79 -2.08 14.47
N ILE A 96 10.79 -1.33 13.95
CA ILE A 96 9.42 -1.81 13.86
C ILE A 96 8.99 -1.73 12.40
N TRP A 97 8.61 -2.86 11.81
CA TRP A 97 8.04 -2.96 10.47
C TRP A 97 6.57 -3.41 10.54
N GLY A 98 5.79 -3.07 9.52
CA GLY A 98 4.52 -3.74 9.26
C GLY A 98 4.71 -4.93 8.30
N ASP A 99 3.64 -5.64 8.06
CA ASP A 99 3.57 -6.71 7.06
C ASP A 99 3.88 -6.20 5.64
N VAL A 100 3.42 -5.00 5.32
CA VAL A 100 3.68 -4.34 4.01
C VAL A 100 5.16 -3.96 3.88
N GLU A 101 5.79 -3.44 4.94
CA GLU A 101 7.22 -3.16 4.93
C GLU A 101 8.05 -4.42 4.72
N LEU A 102 7.69 -5.50 5.43
CA LEU A 102 8.34 -6.80 5.26
C LEU A 102 8.19 -7.30 3.81
N ALA A 103 6.97 -7.25 3.26
CA ALA A 103 6.69 -7.66 1.89
C ALA A 103 7.50 -6.82 0.87
N TRP A 104 7.51 -5.50 1.04
CA TRP A 104 8.26 -4.57 0.20
C TRP A 104 9.76 -4.88 0.18
N ARG A 105 10.36 -5.09 1.35
CA ARG A 105 11.79 -5.39 1.47
C ARG A 105 12.17 -6.73 0.87
N LEU A 106 11.36 -7.77 1.10
CA LEU A 106 11.57 -9.08 0.52
C LEU A 106 11.47 -9.07 -1.01
N ASP A 107 10.49 -8.35 -1.55
CA ASP A 107 10.33 -8.18 -2.99
C ASP A 107 11.49 -7.37 -3.59
N ALA A 108 11.83 -6.23 -3.00
CA ALA A 108 12.95 -5.38 -3.44
C ALA A 108 14.32 -6.09 -3.38
N ALA A 109 14.50 -7.00 -2.44
CA ALA A 109 15.68 -7.85 -2.33
C ALA A 109 15.72 -9.00 -3.35
N GLY A 110 14.65 -9.20 -4.13
CA GLY A 110 14.56 -10.29 -5.11
C GLY A 110 14.34 -11.68 -4.50
N CYS A 111 13.84 -11.74 -3.25
CA CYS A 111 13.63 -13.03 -2.56
C CYS A 111 12.59 -13.93 -3.24
N TYR A 112 11.73 -13.35 -4.05
CA TYR A 112 10.67 -14.03 -4.80
C TYR A 112 10.85 -13.95 -6.32
N GLY A 113 12.05 -13.64 -6.80
CA GLY A 113 12.35 -13.40 -8.20
C GLY A 113 12.61 -11.91 -8.49
N PRO A 114 12.53 -11.46 -9.76
CA PRO A 114 12.70 -10.05 -10.09
C PRO A 114 11.71 -9.16 -9.30
N PRO A 115 12.16 -8.03 -8.72
CA PRO A 115 11.28 -7.12 -8.02
C PRO A 115 10.12 -6.67 -8.90
N ARG A 116 8.93 -6.57 -8.32
CA ARG A 116 7.71 -6.16 -9.01
C ARG A 116 7.56 -4.64 -8.99
N SER A 117 6.83 -4.12 -9.96
CA SER A 117 6.39 -2.72 -9.91
C SER A 117 5.12 -2.61 -9.07
N TRP A 118 5.19 -1.92 -7.95
CA TRP A 118 4.06 -1.67 -7.07
C TRP A 118 3.33 -0.40 -7.50
N LEU A 119 2.03 -0.51 -7.77
CA LEU A 119 1.13 0.60 -8.03
C LEU A 119 0.20 0.74 -6.82
N VAL A 120 0.42 1.76 -6.00
CA VAL A 120 -0.18 1.84 -4.66
C VAL A 120 -1.27 2.91 -4.62
N VAL A 121 -2.44 2.55 -4.10
CA VAL A 121 -3.57 3.45 -3.92
C VAL A 121 -3.87 3.63 -2.43
N THR A 122 -3.99 4.88 -2.00
CA THR A 122 -4.50 5.26 -0.68
C THR A 122 -5.43 6.47 -0.77
N GLY A 123 -6.13 6.75 0.30
CA GLY A 123 -7.09 7.85 0.43
C GLY A 123 -7.99 7.61 1.63
N THR A 124 -8.82 8.56 1.98
CA THR A 124 -9.89 8.31 2.94
C THR A 124 -10.98 7.48 2.28
N ASN A 125 -11.43 7.88 1.08
CA ASN A 125 -12.48 7.22 0.31
C ASN A 125 -12.00 6.85 -1.10
N GLY A 126 -12.70 5.92 -1.77
CA GLY A 126 -12.48 5.53 -3.17
C GLY A 126 -11.41 4.46 -3.40
N LYS A 127 -10.62 4.10 -2.40
CA LYS A 127 -9.48 3.17 -2.53
C LYS A 127 -9.83 1.87 -3.27
N THR A 128 -10.83 1.15 -2.77
CA THR A 128 -11.21 -0.17 -3.29
C THR A 128 -11.67 -0.11 -4.74
N THR A 129 -12.51 0.88 -5.07
CA THR A 129 -12.98 1.09 -6.43
C THR A 129 -11.82 1.44 -7.37
N THR A 130 -10.97 2.39 -6.97
CA THR A 130 -9.80 2.81 -7.75
C THR A 130 -8.83 1.65 -7.98
N THR A 131 -8.49 0.88 -6.93
CA THR A 131 -7.53 -0.21 -7.06
C THR A 131 -8.09 -1.35 -7.91
N SER A 132 -9.38 -1.64 -7.79
CA SER A 132 -10.04 -2.64 -8.62
C SER A 132 -10.13 -2.22 -10.08
N MET A 133 -10.44 -0.94 -10.37
CA MET A 133 -10.39 -0.39 -11.74
C MET A 133 -8.97 -0.43 -12.30
N LEU A 134 -7.97 -0.03 -11.51
CA LEU A 134 -6.55 -0.12 -11.89
C LEU A 134 -6.19 -1.54 -12.29
N HIS A 135 -6.50 -2.52 -11.46
CA HIS A 135 -6.21 -3.92 -11.76
C HIS A 135 -6.88 -4.36 -13.07
N ALA A 136 -8.16 -4.01 -13.28
CA ALA A 136 -8.86 -4.31 -14.54
C ALA A 136 -8.17 -3.67 -15.76
N MET A 137 -7.71 -2.41 -15.64
CA MET A 137 -6.97 -1.70 -16.70
C MET A 137 -5.63 -2.38 -17.01
N LEU A 138 -4.90 -2.84 -15.98
CA LEU A 138 -3.63 -3.55 -16.16
C LEU A 138 -3.84 -4.88 -16.90
N ILE A 139 -4.86 -5.65 -16.52
CA ILE A 139 -5.19 -6.92 -17.18
C ILE A 139 -5.64 -6.69 -18.63
N ALA A 140 -6.51 -5.69 -18.88
CA ALA A 140 -6.93 -5.33 -20.25
C ALA A 140 -5.75 -4.84 -21.11
N GLY A 141 -4.75 -4.20 -20.49
CA GLY A 141 -3.48 -3.82 -21.12
C GLY A 141 -2.51 -4.98 -21.34
N GLY A 142 -2.90 -6.22 -21.09
CA GLY A 142 -2.08 -7.43 -21.29
C GLY A 142 -0.98 -7.62 -20.24
N ARG A 143 -1.07 -6.92 -19.08
CA ARG A 143 -0.06 -7.01 -18.02
C ARG A 143 -0.40 -8.14 -17.03
N ARG A 144 0.62 -8.82 -16.52
CA ARG A 144 0.47 -9.79 -15.43
C ARG A 144 0.44 -9.04 -14.10
N ALA A 145 -0.76 -8.75 -13.62
CA ALA A 145 -0.97 -7.97 -12.41
C ALA A 145 -1.82 -8.74 -11.39
N VAL A 146 -1.55 -8.49 -10.10
CA VAL A 146 -2.31 -9.03 -8.97
C VAL A 146 -2.85 -7.89 -8.13
N LEU A 147 -4.10 -8.04 -7.68
CA LEU A 147 -4.79 -7.14 -6.74
C LEU A 147 -4.55 -7.62 -5.32
N CYS A 148 -4.02 -6.77 -4.45
CA CYS A 148 -3.69 -7.15 -3.08
C CYS A 148 -3.66 -5.96 -2.10
N GLY A 149 -3.40 -6.26 -0.83
CA GLY A 149 -3.20 -5.27 0.23
C GLY A 149 -4.33 -5.24 1.24
N ASN A 150 -4.97 -4.10 1.42
CA ASN A 150 -6.11 -3.93 2.34
C ASN A 150 -7.41 -4.58 1.82
N ILE A 151 -7.43 -4.95 0.55
CA ILE A 151 -8.49 -5.73 -0.12
C ILE A 151 -7.89 -6.95 -0.79
N GLY A 152 -8.73 -7.96 -1.03
CA GLY A 152 -8.28 -9.21 -1.64
C GLY A 152 -7.31 -9.98 -0.72
N SER A 153 -6.22 -10.44 -1.28
CA SER A 153 -5.15 -11.12 -0.55
C SER A 153 -4.18 -10.15 0.12
N ALA A 154 -3.61 -10.52 1.26
CA ALA A 154 -2.53 -9.74 1.85
C ALA A 154 -1.31 -9.70 0.91
N VAL A 155 -0.50 -8.63 0.97
CA VAL A 155 0.64 -8.49 0.04
C VAL A 155 1.63 -9.64 0.20
N LEU A 156 1.88 -10.11 1.42
CA LEU A 156 2.76 -11.24 1.69
C LEU A 156 2.30 -12.53 0.99
N ASP A 157 0.98 -12.73 0.87
CA ASP A 157 0.41 -13.96 0.32
C ASP A 157 0.54 -14.05 -1.21
N VAL A 158 0.72 -12.91 -1.89
CA VAL A 158 0.82 -12.86 -3.36
C VAL A 158 2.25 -12.79 -3.89
N LEU A 159 3.26 -12.75 -3.02
CA LEU A 159 4.66 -12.64 -3.44
C LEU A 159 5.16 -13.91 -4.18
N ASP A 160 4.53 -15.06 -3.98
CA ASP A 160 4.83 -16.28 -4.74
C ASP A 160 4.12 -16.32 -6.12
N GLU A 161 3.20 -15.40 -6.42
CA GLU A 161 2.48 -15.39 -7.69
C GLU A 161 3.34 -14.83 -8.84
N PRO A 162 3.19 -15.34 -10.07
CA PRO A 162 3.99 -14.93 -11.22
C PRO A 162 3.49 -13.60 -11.81
N ALA A 163 3.44 -12.55 -10.99
CA ALA A 163 3.05 -11.21 -11.40
C ALA A 163 4.27 -10.32 -11.65
N GLU A 164 4.14 -9.35 -12.55
CA GLU A 164 5.11 -8.27 -12.78
C GLU A 164 4.69 -6.95 -12.14
N LEU A 165 3.39 -6.80 -11.90
CA LEU A 165 2.77 -5.62 -11.30
C LEU A 165 1.89 -6.01 -10.11
N LEU A 166 1.90 -5.19 -9.08
CA LEU A 166 0.95 -5.29 -7.97
C LEU A 166 0.08 -4.04 -7.95
N ALA A 167 -1.24 -4.21 -8.05
CA ALA A 167 -2.22 -3.17 -7.76
C ALA A 167 -2.56 -3.26 -6.28
N VAL A 168 -2.03 -2.34 -5.47
CA VAL A 168 -2.02 -2.46 -4.01
C VAL A 168 -2.89 -1.39 -3.38
N GLU A 169 -3.91 -1.81 -2.63
CA GLU A 169 -4.63 -0.91 -1.73
C GLU A 169 -3.93 -0.85 -0.37
N LEU A 170 -3.61 0.33 0.14
CA LEU A 170 -3.04 0.47 1.49
C LEU A 170 -3.84 1.44 2.35
N SER A 171 -4.09 1.01 3.60
CA SER A 171 -4.61 1.85 4.67
C SER A 171 -3.53 2.77 5.23
N SER A 172 -3.94 3.82 5.97
CA SER A 172 -2.99 4.68 6.69
C SER A 172 -2.22 3.94 7.78
N PHE A 173 -2.82 2.90 8.37
CA PHE A 173 -2.17 2.04 9.37
C PHE A 173 -1.03 1.23 8.78
N GLN A 174 -1.27 0.58 7.63
CA GLN A 174 -0.25 -0.16 6.89
C GLN A 174 0.88 0.75 6.44
N LEU A 175 0.54 1.94 5.92
CA LEU A 175 1.51 2.93 5.48
C LEU A 175 2.35 3.50 6.63
N HIS A 176 1.78 3.65 7.83
CA HIS A 176 2.55 4.08 9.01
C HIS A 176 3.72 3.15 9.26
N TRP A 177 3.51 1.85 9.16
CA TRP A 177 4.50 0.81 9.41
C TRP A 177 5.31 0.38 8.18
N ALA A 178 5.24 1.17 7.06
CA ALA A 178 5.98 0.92 5.83
C ALA A 178 6.91 2.09 5.46
N PRO A 179 7.95 2.40 6.30
CA PRO A 179 8.76 3.60 6.13
C PRO A 179 9.66 3.60 4.89
N SER A 180 10.05 2.44 4.37
CA SER A 180 10.94 2.36 3.21
C SER A 180 10.20 2.20 1.88
N LEU A 181 8.87 2.10 1.89
CA LEU A 181 8.06 1.95 0.68
C LEU A 181 8.32 3.10 -0.32
N ARG A 182 8.71 2.74 -1.54
CA ARG A 182 8.95 3.65 -2.68
C ARG A 182 8.33 3.02 -3.92
N PRO A 183 7.01 3.12 -4.12
CA PRO A 183 6.33 2.42 -5.21
C PRO A 183 6.75 2.97 -6.58
N GLU A 184 6.59 2.18 -7.64
CA GLU A 184 6.74 2.66 -9.03
C GLU A 184 5.82 3.85 -9.30
N ALA A 185 4.55 3.73 -8.90
CA ALA A 185 3.60 4.83 -8.87
C ALA A 185 2.68 4.74 -7.64
N GLY A 186 2.34 5.88 -7.05
CA GLY A 186 1.45 5.93 -5.90
C GLY A 186 0.40 7.03 -6.02
N ALA A 187 -0.83 6.74 -5.59
CA ALA A 187 -1.95 7.67 -5.64
C ALA A 187 -2.51 7.99 -4.25
N VAL A 188 -2.68 9.28 -3.95
CA VAL A 188 -3.50 9.79 -2.85
C VAL A 188 -4.78 10.38 -3.42
N LEU A 189 -5.92 9.72 -3.16
CA LEU A 189 -7.20 10.12 -3.76
C LEU A 189 -7.77 11.39 -3.11
N ASN A 190 -7.84 11.38 -1.79
CA ASN A 190 -8.39 12.45 -0.95
C ASN A 190 -7.97 12.25 0.50
N ILE A 191 -8.06 13.30 1.30
CA ILE A 191 -7.74 13.28 2.74
C ILE A 191 -8.83 14.04 3.52
N ALA A 192 -9.72 13.29 4.15
CA ALA A 192 -10.67 13.79 5.14
C ALA A 192 -10.30 13.31 6.54
N GLU A 193 -10.87 13.89 7.56
CA GLU A 193 -10.65 13.49 8.95
C GLU A 193 -11.15 12.06 9.17
N ASP A 194 -10.25 11.18 9.64
CA ASP A 194 -10.53 9.77 9.94
C ASP A 194 -9.43 9.21 10.84
N HIS A 195 -9.74 8.20 11.63
CA HIS A 195 -8.77 7.43 12.43
C HIS A 195 -7.84 8.24 13.35
N LEU A 196 -8.30 9.38 13.90
CA LEU A 196 -7.49 10.21 14.80
C LEU A 196 -7.29 9.58 16.18
N ASP A 197 -8.13 8.62 16.56
CA ASP A 197 -7.95 7.74 17.72
C ASP A 197 -6.69 6.87 17.62
N TRP A 198 -6.25 6.57 16.39
CA TRP A 198 -5.06 5.78 16.11
C TRP A 198 -3.83 6.66 15.79
N HIS A 199 -3.99 7.67 14.92
CA HIS A 199 -2.89 8.53 14.42
C HIS A 199 -2.57 9.73 15.33
N ALA A 200 -3.37 9.96 16.39
CA ALA A 200 -3.31 11.12 17.29
C ALA A 200 -3.56 12.47 16.60
N THR A 201 -3.03 12.73 15.39
CA THR A 201 -3.19 14.00 14.68
C THR A 201 -3.46 13.82 13.19
N MET A 202 -4.13 14.84 12.58
CA MET A 202 -4.27 14.90 11.11
C MET A 202 -2.94 14.97 10.39
N ALA A 203 -1.92 15.55 11.01
CA ALA A 203 -0.59 15.64 10.42
C ALA A 203 0.03 14.23 10.27
N GLU A 204 -0.05 13.39 11.30
CA GLU A 204 0.44 12.01 11.27
C GLU A 204 -0.34 11.14 10.28
N TYR A 205 -1.68 11.25 10.27
CA TYR A 205 -2.54 10.58 9.31
C TYR A 205 -2.15 10.93 7.86
N THR A 206 -1.99 12.24 7.58
CA THR A 206 -1.61 12.75 6.28
C THR A 206 -0.19 12.31 5.89
N ALA A 207 0.76 12.38 6.82
CA ALA A 207 2.14 11.94 6.60
C ALA A 207 2.24 10.44 6.30
N ALA A 208 1.43 9.61 6.96
CA ALA A 208 1.38 8.18 6.63
C ALA A 208 0.95 7.95 5.18
N LYS A 209 -0.12 8.64 4.72
CA LYS A 209 -0.59 8.51 3.32
C LYS A 209 0.40 9.09 2.30
N ALA A 210 1.11 10.16 2.65
CA ALA A 210 2.10 10.79 1.76
C ALA A 210 3.22 9.84 1.33
N ARG A 211 3.46 8.74 2.05
CA ARG A 211 4.50 7.76 1.72
C ARG A 211 4.34 7.15 0.33
N VAL A 212 3.12 6.99 -0.15
CA VAL A 212 2.91 6.45 -1.51
C VAL A 212 3.40 7.39 -2.61
N LEU A 213 3.57 8.68 -2.30
CA LEU A 213 4.05 9.70 -3.24
C LEU A 213 5.58 9.87 -3.26
N THR A 214 6.33 8.96 -2.64
CA THR A 214 7.80 9.07 -2.52
C THR A 214 8.56 8.23 -3.55
N GLY A 215 7.85 7.55 -4.44
CA GLY A 215 8.41 6.70 -5.49
C GLY A 215 8.66 7.41 -6.82
N GLY A 216 8.52 6.68 -7.93
CA GLY A 216 8.80 7.20 -9.28
C GLY A 216 7.75 8.21 -9.77
N VAL A 217 6.47 7.85 -9.67
CA VAL A 217 5.33 8.68 -10.09
C VAL A 217 4.41 8.93 -8.92
N ALA A 218 4.17 10.21 -8.61
CA ALA A 218 3.20 10.65 -7.61
C ALA A 218 1.91 11.09 -8.29
N VAL A 219 0.77 10.56 -7.84
CA VAL A 219 -0.57 10.90 -8.35
C VAL A 219 -1.43 11.45 -7.22
N ALA A 220 -2.13 12.58 -7.40
CA ALA A 220 -3.05 13.05 -6.37
C ALA A 220 -4.27 13.78 -6.92
N GLY A 221 -5.40 13.70 -6.18
CA GLY A 221 -6.62 14.42 -6.47
C GLY A 221 -6.50 15.90 -6.16
N LEU A 222 -6.70 16.75 -7.17
CA LEU A 222 -6.57 18.20 -7.06
C LEU A 222 -7.84 18.90 -6.54
N ASP A 223 -8.97 18.19 -6.55
CA ASP A 223 -10.22 18.69 -5.94
C ASP A 223 -10.21 18.59 -4.40
N ASP A 224 -9.20 17.93 -3.84
CA ASP A 224 -8.91 17.88 -2.40
C ASP A 224 -7.64 18.67 -2.10
N SER A 225 -7.76 19.76 -1.35
CA SER A 225 -6.64 20.67 -1.07
C SER A 225 -5.49 20.06 -0.30
N ARG A 226 -5.75 19.03 0.55
CA ARG A 226 -4.71 18.32 1.29
C ARG A 226 -3.96 17.35 0.39
N ALA A 227 -4.68 16.63 -0.47
CA ALA A 227 -4.04 15.74 -1.46
C ALA A 227 -3.21 16.54 -2.47
N ALA A 228 -3.72 17.69 -2.94
CA ALA A 228 -2.99 18.60 -3.81
C ALA A 228 -1.69 19.10 -3.15
N ALA A 229 -1.76 19.55 -1.89
CA ALA A 229 -0.57 19.99 -1.15
C ALA A 229 0.48 18.87 -0.97
N LEU A 230 0.06 17.61 -0.83
CA LEU A 230 0.97 16.48 -0.79
C LEU A 230 1.67 16.25 -2.14
N LEU A 231 0.96 16.45 -3.26
CA LEU A 231 1.55 16.35 -4.59
C LEU A 231 2.62 17.41 -4.81
N ASP A 232 2.33 18.66 -4.41
CA ASP A 232 3.28 19.78 -4.52
C ASP A 232 4.57 19.52 -3.73
N GLY A 233 4.45 18.91 -2.55
CA GLY A 233 5.57 18.54 -1.67
C GLY A 233 6.23 17.21 -2.01
N SER A 234 5.76 16.47 -3.00
CA SER A 234 6.29 15.14 -3.34
C SER A 234 7.71 15.21 -3.93
N PRO A 235 8.64 14.32 -3.51
CA PRO A 235 9.96 14.19 -4.08
C PRO A 235 9.99 13.42 -5.41
N ALA A 236 8.85 12.87 -5.87
CA ALA A 236 8.77 12.08 -7.10
C ALA A 236 9.22 12.87 -8.32
N GLN A 237 9.86 12.19 -9.27
CA GLN A 237 10.32 12.81 -10.51
C GLN A 237 9.16 13.24 -11.41
N VAL A 238 8.07 12.44 -11.41
CA VAL A 238 6.85 12.72 -12.18
C VAL A 238 5.72 12.95 -11.20
N ARG A 239 5.04 14.10 -11.33
CA ARG A 239 3.88 14.46 -10.54
C ARG A 239 2.68 14.61 -11.45
N VAL A 240 1.59 13.93 -11.14
CA VAL A 240 0.38 13.88 -11.95
C VAL A 240 -0.82 14.25 -11.09
N GLY A 241 -1.50 15.32 -11.47
CA GLY A 241 -2.77 15.71 -10.87
C GLY A 241 -3.95 15.03 -11.55
N PHE A 242 -5.05 14.83 -10.84
CA PHE A 242 -6.33 14.52 -11.48
C PHE A 242 -7.47 15.32 -10.86
N ARG A 243 -8.46 15.71 -11.69
CA ARG A 243 -9.57 16.58 -11.29
C ARG A 243 -10.83 16.37 -12.12
N LEU A 244 -11.98 16.83 -11.61
CA LEU A 244 -13.26 16.84 -12.34
C LEU A 244 -13.30 17.87 -13.46
N GLY A 245 -12.47 18.93 -13.39
CA GLY A 245 -12.39 19.99 -14.39
C GLY A 245 -11.49 19.67 -15.56
N GLU A 246 -11.36 20.61 -16.48
CA GLU A 246 -10.43 20.51 -17.61
C GLU A 246 -8.98 20.39 -17.12
N PRO A 247 -8.22 19.38 -17.60
CA PRO A 247 -6.86 19.16 -17.13
C PRO A 247 -5.88 20.20 -17.73
N ALA A 248 -4.94 20.64 -16.91
CA ALA A 248 -3.73 21.31 -17.37
C ALA A 248 -2.67 20.30 -17.85
N ALA A 249 -1.54 20.79 -18.36
CA ALA A 249 -0.39 19.93 -18.63
C ALA A 249 0.09 19.24 -17.33
N GLY A 250 0.35 17.94 -17.38
CA GLY A 250 0.67 17.13 -16.20
C GLY A 250 -0.54 16.61 -15.44
N GLU A 251 -1.75 16.76 -15.96
CA GLU A 251 -2.97 16.35 -15.29
C GLU A 251 -3.83 15.40 -16.14
N LEU A 252 -4.68 14.62 -15.46
CA LEU A 252 -5.84 14.00 -16.06
C LEU A 252 -7.10 14.73 -15.57
N GLY A 253 -8.13 14.84 -16.41
CA GLY A 253 -9.37 15.52 -16.05
C GLY A 253 -10.51 15.25 -16.99
N VAL A 254 -11.53 16.11 -16.93
CA VAL A 254 -12.74 16.00 -17.76
C VAL A 254 -12.86 17.20 -18.67
N ARG A 255 -13.00 16.95 -19.96
CA ARG A 255 -13.35 17.94 -21.00
C ARG A 255 -14.38 17.35 -21.94
N ASP A 256 -15.41 18.13 -22.27
CA ASP A 256 -16.50 17.74 -23.19
C ASP A 256 -17.09 16.36 -22.85
N ALA A 257 -17.36 16.13 -21.55
CA ALA A 257 -17.85 14.86 -21.00
C ALA A 257 -16.98 13.63 -21.31
N HIS A 258 -15.67 13.80 -21.51
CA HIS A 258 -14.69 12.72 -21.69
C HIS A 258 -13.56 12.85 -20.67
N LEU A 259 -12.99 11.72 -20.25
CA LEU A 259 -11.71 11.70 -19.55
C LEU A 259 -10.59 12.00 -20.55
N VAL A 260 -9.70 12.91 -20.17
CA VAL A 260 -8.58 13.38 -20.99
C VAL A 260 -7.27 13.26 -20.20
N ASP A 261 -6.24 12.73 -20.84
CA ASP A 261 -4.87 12.61 -20.33
C ASP A 261 -3.98 13.68 -20.96
N ARG A 262 -3.49 14.63 -20.16
CA ARG A 262 -2.46 15.61 -20.49
C ARG A 262 -1.20 15.42 -19.61
N ALA A 263 -1.09 14.29 -18.92
CA ALA A 263 0.09 13.96 -18.12
C ALA A 263 1.09 13.09 -18.89
N PHE A 264 0.59 12.12 -19.63
CA PHE A 264 1.42 11.16 -20.39
C PHE A 264 1.27 11.30 -21.90
N SER A 265 0.45 12.25 -22.33
CA SER A 265 0.22 12.60 -23.74
C SER A 265 -0.14 14.07 -23.85
N ASP A 266 0.00 14.67 -25.03
CA ASP A 266 -0.28 16.09 -25.23
C ASP A 266 -1.76 16.44 -25.07
N ASP A 267 -2.70 15.55 -25.47
CA ASP A 267 -4.14 15.77 -25.35
C ASP A 267 -4.91 14.50 -25.76
N LEU A 268 -4.81 13.44 -24.96
CA LEU A 268 -5.38 12.15 -25.30
C LEU A 268 -6.74 11.94 -24.67
N THR A 269 -7.79 11.82 -25.49
CA THR A 269 -9.12 11.37 -25.01
C THR A 269 -9.06 9.89 -24.64
N LEU A 270 -9.47 9.56 -23.43
CA LEU A 270 -9.47 8.18 -22.91
C LEU A 270 -10.83 7.49 -23.15
N LEU A 271 -11.91 8.04 -22.58
CA LEU A 271 -13.27 7.46 -22.67
C LEU A 271 -14.33 8.49 -22.28
N PRO A 272 -15.61 8.28 -22.71
CA PRO A 272 -16.73 9.10 -22.25
C PRO A 272 -17.02 8.90 -20.76
N VAL A 273 -17.31 9.96 -20.02
CA VAL A 273 -17.74 9.90 -18.61
C VAL A 273 -18.96 8.98 -18.42
N ALA A 274 -19.88 8.99 -19.38
CA ALA A 274 -21.08 8.13 -19.37
C ALA A 274 -20.77 6.62 -19.39
N SER A 275 -19.55 6.23 -19.76
CA SER A 275 -19.12 4.82 -19.78
C SER A 275 -18.64 4.33 -18.41
N ILE A 276 -18.51 5.22 -17.41
CA ILE A 276 -18.05 4.87 -16.06
C ILE A 276 -19.21 4.25 -15.29
N PRO A 277 -19.10 2.99 -14.82
CA PRO A 277 -20.23 2.30 -14.18
C PRO A 277 -20.51 2.77 -12.74
N VAL A 278 -19.55 3.44 -12.10
CA VAL A 278 -19.72 4.05 -10.78
C VAL A 278 -20.30 5.45 -10.98
N PRO A 279 -21.54 5.72 -10.52
CA PRO A 279 -22.20 7.00 -10.82
C PRO A 279 -21.60 8.15 -10.01
N GLY A 280 -21.71 9.35 -10.59
CA GLY A 280 -21.39 10.61 -9.92
C GLY A 280 -19.91 10.97 -9.92
N PRO A 281 -19.57 12.11 -9.28
CA PRO A 281 -18.21 12.67 -9.29
C PRO A 281 -17.15 11.73 -8.70
N VAL A 282 -17.52 10.94 -7.70
CA VAL A 282 -16.58 10.00 -7.05
C VAL A 282 -16.10 8.94 -8.03
N GLY A 283 -17.04 8.33 -8.80
CA GLY A 283 -16.66 7.33 -9.80
C GLY A 283 -15.76 7.88 -10.92
N VAL A 284 -15.96 9.17 -11.28
CA VAL A 284 -15.09 9.84 -12.24
C VAL A 284 -13.69 10.04 -11.69
N LEU A 285 -13.57 10.50 -10.43
CA LEU A 285 -12.27 10.67 -9.77
C LEU A 285 -11.54 9.33 -9.58
N ASP A 286 -12.25 8.28 -9.18
CA ASP A 286 -11.68 6.94 -9.06
C ASP A 286 -11.14 6.43 -10.41
N ALA A 287 -11.88 6.63 -11.50
CA ALA A 287 -11.46 6.25 -12.84
C ALA A 287 -10.26 7.07 -13.35
N LEU A 288 -10.21 8.37 -13.05
CA LEU A 288 -9.08 9.24 -13.39
C LEU A 288 -7.80 8.82 -12.65
N ALA A 289 -7.90 8.56 -11.34
CA ALA A 289 -6.78 8.08 -10.54
C ALA A 289 -6.25 6.72 -11.02
N ALA A 290 -7.16 5.77 -11.28
CA ALA A 290 -6.81 4.46 -11.83
C ALA A 290 -6.15 4.59 -13.22
N ALA A 291 -6.70 5.44 -14.09
CA ALA A 291 -6.15 5.72 -15.41
C ALA A 291 -4.75 6.35 -15.33
N ALA A 292 -4.53 7.30 -14.41
CA ALA A 292 -3.21 7.91 -14.20
C ALA A 292 -2.14 6.87 -13.83
N LEU A 293 -2.47 5.97 -12.88
CA LEU A 293 -1.58 4.88 -12.51
C LEU A 293 -1.36 3.86 -13.65
N ALA A 294 -2.41 3.50 -14.39
CA ALA A 294 -2.28 2.59 -15.53
C ALA A 294 -1.44 3.21 -16.67
N ARG A 295 -1.62 4.51 -16.94
CA ARG A 295 -0.84 5.26 -17.93
C ARG A 295 0.64 5.36 -17.54
N SER A 296 0.96 5.51 -16.26
CA SER A 296 2.35 5.59 -15.77
C SER A 296 3.18 4.35 -16.11
N VAL A 297 2.53 3.20 -16.31
CA VAL A 297 3.18 1.94 -16.71
C VAL A 297 2.87 1.54 -18.17
N GLY A 298 2.39 2.50 -18.97
CA GLY A 298 2.25 2.35 -20.41
C GLY A 298 1.00 1.62 -20.90
N VAL A 299 -0.05 1.50 -20.06
CA VAL A 299 -1.33 0.92 -20.52
C VAL A 299 -1.96 1.83 -21.57
N PRO A 300 -2.33 1.33 -22.76
CA PRO A 300 -2.91 2.14 -23.82
C PRO A 300 -4.33 2.59 -23.52
N ALA A 301 -4.75 3.75 -24.06
CA ALA A 301 -6.07 4.33 -23.84
C ALA A 301 -7.24 3.37 -24.18
N GLY A 302 -7.12 2.59 -25.27
CA GLY A 302 -8.14 1.61 -25.65
C GLY A 302 -8.37 0.56 -24.56
N ALA A 303 -7.30 0.02 -23.97
CA ALA A 303 -7.41 -0.95 -22.89
C ALA A 303 -8.04 -0.34 -21.62
N ILE A 304 -7.75 0.93 -21.33
CA ILE A 304 -8.39 1.67 -20.22
C ILE A 304 -9.90 1.80 -20.48
N ALA A 305 -10.29 2.19 -21.70
CA ALA A 305 -11.69 2.34 -22.07
C ALA A 305 -12.46 1.01 -21.98
N ASP A 306 -11.88 -0.07 -22.49
CA ASP A 306 -12.46 -1.41 -22.45
C ASP A 306 -12.64 -1.90 -21.01
N ALA A 307 -11.61 -1.71 -20.17
CA ALA A 307 -11.64 -2.10 -18.76
C ALA A 307 -12.73 -1.35 -17.99
N VAL A 308 -12.81 -0.03 -18.13
CA VAL A 308 -13.82 0.78 -17.42
C VAL A 308 -15.23 0.43 -17.86
N THR A 309 -15.46 0.28 -19.17
CA THR A 309 -16.80 -0.02 -19.71
C THR A 309 -17.29 -1.40 -19.24
N SER A 310 -16.38 -2.36 -19.09
CA SER A 310 -16.70 -3.72 -18.62
C SER A 310 -16.68 -3.89 -17.11
N PHE A 311 -16.17 -2.89 -16.35
CA PHE A 311 -16.02 -2.96 -14.91
C PHE A 311 -17.37 -3.17 -14.20
N ARG A 312 -17.36 -3.99 -13.16
CA ARG A 312 -18.51 -4.20 -12.26
C ARG A 312 -18.09 -3.91 -10.85
N VAL A 313 -18.87 -3.10 -10.17
CA VAL A 313 -18.69 -2.86 -8.72
C VAL A 313 -19.03 -4.16 -8.01
N GLY A 314 -18.06 -4.70 -7.25
CA GLY A 314 -18.24 -5.91 -6.45
C GLY A 314 -18.97 -5.62 -5.14
#